data_30104ca0023ff1303bff3db4b9365313
#
_entry.id   30104ca0023ff1303bff3db4b9365313
#
_cell.length_a   1.000
_cell.length_b   1.000
_cell.length_c   1.000
_cell.angle_alpha   90.00
_cell.angle_beta   90.00
_cell.angle_gamma   90.00
#
_symmetry.space_group_name_H-M   'P 1'
#
loop_
_entity.id
_entity.type
_entity.pdbx_description
1 polymer ?
#
loop_
_entity_poly.entity_id
_entity_poly.type
_entity_poly.pdbx_seq_one_letter_code
_entity_poly.pdbx_strand_id
1 'polypeptide(L)'
;MVRKINVVGFMHVCMINDWYDIVSEQIQIMKDSGLYDYSRVINVGALGSIENKEILEKLIAKNTIMRLATYSENLNEYEFHTLRFLQDICKTGDFCGFYIHTKGVSWPGHEGGKYWRDYMNHYILQEWKKDLEMMEMGYDLCGVKLINKRWPLHYSGNFFWFKSEYVKTLVPVNNMNLKDRFNAEMWVCSNQPIAGTLCQEFVDYDTKGVFTPKEISKNPYRI
;
A
#
# COMPACT_ATOMS: atom_id res chain seq x y z
N MET A 1 -1.06 27.88 -13.22
CA MET A 1 -1.59 27.13 -12.03
C MET A 1 -1.13 25.69 -12.16
N VAL A 2 -0.30 25.20 -11.25
CA VAL A 2 0.06 23.79 -11.19
C VAL A 2 -1.21 23.00 -10.81
N ARG A 3 -1.64 22.08 -11.65
CA ARG A 3 -2.84 21.26 -11.43
C ARG A 3 -2.56 20.37 -10.20
N LYS A 4 -3.29 20.57 -9.11
CA LYS A 4 -3.16 19.71 -7.91
C LYS A 4 -3.50 18.28 -8.33
N ILE A 5 -2.56 17.34 -8.16
CA ILE A 5 -2.80 15.93 -8.45
C ILE A 5 -3.84 15.41 -7.45
N ASN A 6 -4.85 14.73 -7.96
CA ASN A 6 -5.85 14.08 -7.13
C ASN A 6 -5.25 12.80 -6.54
N VAL A 7 -5.11 12.72 -5.21
CA VAL A 7 -4.57 11.54 -4.51
C VAL A 7 -5.66 10.79 -3.78
N VAL A 8 -5.68 9.47 -3.95
CA VAL A 8 -6.63 8.53 -3.32
C VAL A 8 -5.86 7.41 -2.62
N GLY A 9 -6.08 7.25 -1.32
CA GLY A 9 -5.47 6.17 -0.54
C GLY A 9 -6.32 4.91 -0.51
N PHE A 10 -5.64 3.75 -0.43
CA PHE A 10 -6.23 2.45 -0.19
C PHE A 10 -5.44 1.74 0.90
N MET A 11 -6.14 1.33 1.95
CA MET A 11 -5.57 0.64 3.10
C MET A 11 -6.28 -0.71 3.27
N HIS A 12 -5.53 -1.81 3.21
CA HIS A 12 -6.07 -3.12 3.57
C HIS A 12 -5.77 -3.43 5.04
N VAL A 13 -6.82 -3.73 5.81
CA VAL A 13 -6.73 -4.01 7.24
C VAL A 13 -7.16 -5.45 7.50
N CYS A 14 -6.20 -6.31 7.82
CA CYS A 14 -6.47 -7.62 8.39
C CYS A 14 -6.56 -7.47 9.93
N MET A 15 -7.78 -7.54 10.47
CA MET A 15 -8.09 -7.21 11.86
C MET A 15 -7.82 -8.38 12.82
N ILE A 16 -6.54 -8.80 12.89
CA ILE A 16 -6.04 -9.82 13.84
C ILE A 16 -4.87 -9.24 14.66
N ASN A 17 -4.61 -9.80 15.82
CA ASN A 17 -3.48 -9.45 16.69
C ASN A 17 -3.39 -7.92 16.96
N ASP A 18 -2.27 -7.29 16.64
CA ASP A 18 -1.93 -5.89 16.89
C ASP A 18 -2.40 -4.91 15.77
N TRP A 19 -3.41 -5.31 14.99
CA TRP A 19 -3.89 -4.53 13.84
C TRP A 19 -4.25 -3.07 14.18
N TYR A 20 -4.83 -2.85 15.37
CA TYR A 20 -5.27 -1.52 15.78
C TYR A 20 -4.10 -0.55 15.95
N ASP A 21 -3.02 -1.02 16.57
CA ASP A 21 -1.82 -0.24 16.78
C ASP A 21 -1.13 0.07 15.45
N ILE A 22 -1.07 -0.93 14.55
CA ILE A 22 -0.51 -0.77 13.21
C ILE A 22 -1.28 0.28 12.40
N VAL A 23 -2.61 0.20 12.39
CA VAL A 23 -3.45 1.18 11.65
C VAL A 23 -3.31 2.56 12.26
N SER A 24 -3.29 2.67 13.60
CA SER A 24 -3.13 3.94 14.30
C SER A 24 -1.77 4.57 14.00
N GLU A 25 -0.69 3.79 13.98
CA GLU A 25 0.66 4.22 13.59
C GLU A 25 0.67 4.74 12.14
N GLN A 26 0.11 4.00 11.18
CA GLN A 26 0.06 4.41 9.78
C GLN A 26 -0.76 5.70 9.56
N ILE A 27 -1.88 5.86 10.26
CA ILE A 27 -2.66 7.11 10.24
C ILE A 27 -1.83 8.28 10.77
N GLN A 28 -1.11 8.07 11.88
CA GLN A 28 -0.27 9.12 12.46
C GLN A 28 0.86 9.52 11.52
N ILE A 29 1.54 8.56 10.91
CA ILE A 29 2.59 8.80 9.90
C ILE A 29 2.05 9.63 8.72
N MET A 30 0.87 9.29 8.20
CA MET A 30 0.25 10.05 7.11
C MET A 30 -0.08 11.49 7.53
N LYS A 31 -0.51 11.72 8.77
CA LYS A 31 -0.77 13.07 9.30
C LYS A 31 0.52 13.86 9.44
N ASP A 32 1.54 13.27 10.04
CA ASP A 32 2.83 13.93 10.30
C ASP A 32 3.56 14.30 9.01
N SER A 33 3.45 13.48 7.97
CA SER A 33 4.01 13.74 6.64
C SER A 33 3.19 14.73 5.79
N GLY A 34 1.96 15.03 6.18
CA GLY A 34 1.00 15.82 5.42
C GLY A 34 0.30 15.06 4.29
N LEU A 35 0.57 13.77 4.10
CA LEU A 35 -0.11 12.94 3.11
C LEU A 35 -1.61 12.84 3.40
N TYR A 36 -1.98 12.78 4.68
CA TYR A 36 -3.38 12.74 5.11
C TYR A 36 -4.16 13.94 4.55
N ASP A 37 -3.68 15.15 4.78
CA ASP A 37 -4.35 16.39 4.36
C ASP A 37 -4.28 16.62 2.83
N TYR A 38 -3.28 16.04 2.18
CA TYR A 38 -3.15 16.10 0.73
C TYR A 38 -4.10 15.14 0.02
N SER A 39 -4.45 14.02 0.65
CA SER A 39 -5.31 12.98 0.09
C SER A 39 -6.77 13.43 0.06
N ARG A 40 -7.47 13.11 -1.03
CA ARG A 40 -8.91 13.37 -1.15
C ARG A 40 -9.75 12.44 -0.28
N VAL A 41 -9.37 11.17 -0.23
CA VAL A 41 -10.03 10.11 0.52
C VAL A 41 -9.08 8.95 0.73
N ILE A 42 -9.22 8.24 1.85
CA ILE A 42 -8.54 6.97 2.13
C ILE A 42 -9.62 5.89 2.28
N ASN A 43 -9.63 4.96 1.35
CA ASN A 43 -10.58 3.84 1.33
C ASN A 43 -9.99 2.67 2.13
N VAL A 44 -10.71 2.17 3.10
CA VAL A 44 -10.30 1.05 3.93
C VAL A 44 -11.08 -0.20 3.51
N GLY A 45 -10.36 -1.24 3.12
CA GLY A 45 -10.91 -2.59 2.98
C GLY A 45 -10.49 -3.43 4.19
N ALA A 46 -11.43 -4.08 4.86
CA ALA A 46 -11.17 -4.76 6.11
C ALA A 46 -11.59 -6.22 6.11
N LEU A 47 -10.76 -7.07 6.72
CA LEU A 47 -11.07 -8.47 7.00
C LEU A 47 -10.96 -8.75 8.49
N GLY A 48 -11.94 -9.45 9.07
CA GLY A 48 -11.92 -9.87 10.49
C GLY A 48 -13.31 -9.95 11.09
N SER A 49 -13.38 -10.10 12.42
CA SER A 49 -14.65 -10.25 13.11
C SER A 49 -15.50 -8.96 13.13
N ILE A 50 -16.78 -9.12 13.38
CA ILE A 50 -17.72 -7.99 13.46
C ILE A 50 -17.37 -7.05 14.63
N GLU A 51 -16.88 -7.58 15.75
CA GLU A 51 -16.45 -6.79 16.91
C GLU A 51 -15.28 -5.88 16.54
N ASN A 52 -14.30 -6.40 15.81
CA ASN A 52 -13.16 -5.62 15.31
C ASN A 52 -13.59 -4.58 14.27
N LYS A 53 -14.59 -4.90 13.43
CA LYS A 53 -15.17 -3.94 12.48
C LYS A 53 -15.76 -2.73 13.21
N GLU A 54 -16.50 -2.93 14.30
CA GLU A 54 -17.07 -1.84 15.10
C GLU A 54 -15.98 -0.94 15.72
N ILE A 55 -14.86 -1.53 16.13
CA ILE A 55 -13.70 -0.78 16.64
C ILE A 55 -13.06 0.03 15.50
N LEU A 56 -12.89 -0.58 14.33
CA LEU A 56 -12.35 0.10 13.14
C LEU A 56 -13.24 1.26 12.68
N GLU A 57 -14.56 1.09 12.67
CA GLU A 57 -15.52 2.15 12.31
C GLU A 57 -15.41 3.33 13.29
N LYS A 58 -15.24 3.10 14.58
CA LYS A 58 -15.00 4.15 15.56
C LYS A 58 -13.66 4.88 15.35
N LEU A 59 -12.64 4.16 14.90
CA LEU A 59 -11.34 4.76 14.53
C LEU A 59 -11.48 5.62 13.27
N ILE A 60 -12.15 5.11 12.23
CA ILE A 60 -12.41 5.81 10.96
C ILE A 60 -13.25 7.06 11.20
N ALA A 61 -14.27 7.00 12.03
CA ALA A 61 -15.15 8.15 12.32
C ALA A 61 -14.41 9.35 12.90
N LYS A 62 -13.24 9.14 13.54
CA LYS A 62 -12.36 10.22 14.03
C LYS A 62 -11.45 10.80 12.93
N ASN A 63 -11.48 10.23 11.72
CA ASN A 63 -10.57 10.54 10.62
C ASN A 63 -11.37 10.89 9.36
N THR A 64 -11.68 12.16 9.17
CA THR A 64 -12.72 12.68 8.24
C THR A 64 -12.58 12.30 6.78
N ILE A 65 -11.36 12.01 6.30
CA ILE A 65 -11.12 11.59 4.91
C ILE A 65 -11.07 10.06 4.75
N MET A 66 -11.19 9.30 5.85
CA MET A 66 -11.20 7.84 5.81
C MET A 66 -12.63 7.30 5.71
N ARG A 67 -12.81 6.21 5.01
CA ARG A 67 -14.09 5.50 4.95
C ARG A 67 -13.89 3.98 4.88
N LEU A 68 -14.71 3.22 5.57
CA LEU A 68 -14.80 1.78 5.36
C LEU A 68 -15.49 1.53 4.01
N ALA A 69 -14.73 1.03 3.05
CA ALA A 69 -15.19 0.84 1.69
C ALA A 69 -15.71 -0.58 1.45
N THR A 70 -15.03 -1.57 2.03
CA THR A 70 -15.41 -2.98 1.94
C THR A 70 -15.09 -3.71 3.23
N TYR A 71 -15.88 -4.75 3.55
CA TYR A 71 -15.69 -5.58 4.72
C TYR A 71 -16.07 -7.04 4.44
N SER A 72 -15.31 -7.99 5.02
CA SER A 72 -15.65 -9.42 5.04
C SER A 72 -15.11 -10.07 6.31
N GLU A 73 -15.78 -11.11 6.79
CA GLU A 73 -15.29 -11.96 7.87
C GLU A 73 -14.35 -13.07 7.37
N ASN A 74 -14.30 -13.28 6.07
CA ASN A 74 -13.49 -14.33 5.45
C ASN A 74 -12.03 -13.89 5.28
N LEU A 75 -11.18 -14.24 6.22
CA LEU A 75 -9.74 -13.94 6.16
C LEU A 75 -9.02 -14.56 4.94
N ASN A 76 -9.58 -15.59 4.30
CA ASN A 76 -9.00 -16.22 3.12
C ASN A 76 -9.19 -15.37 1.85
N GLU A 77 -9.87 -14.25 1.91
CA GLU A 77 -9.91 -13.30 0.80
C GLU A 77 -8.61 -12.50 0.67
N TYR A 78 -7.78 -12.51 1.69
CA TYR A 78 -6.49 -11.81 1.71
C TYR A 78 -6.61 -10.36 1.22
N GLU A 79 -5.55 -9.84 0.65
CA GLU A 79 -5.53 -8.48 0.07
C GLU A 79 -6.44 -8.33 -1.16
N PHE A 80 -6.81 -9.43 -1.83
CA PHE A 80 -7.69 -9.40 -3.00
C PHE A 80 -9.01 -8.69 -2.75
N HIS A 81 -9.53 -8.78 -1.52
CA HIS A 81 -10.74 -8.08 -1.10
C HIS A 81 -10.65 -6.56 -1.36
N THR A 82 -9.55 -5.94 -0.94
CA THR A 82 -9.31 -4.50 -1.14
C THR A 82 -8.86 -4.17 -2.55
N LEU A 83 -8.05 -5.05 -3.18
CA LEU A 83 -7.57 -4.84 -4.55
C LEU A 83 -8.70 -4.84 -5.60
N ARG A 84 -9.75 -5.64 -5.42
CA ARG A 84 -10.96 -5.59 -6.26
C ARG A 84 -11.59 -4.20 -6.21
N PHE A 85 -11.81 -3.70 -5.00
CA PHE A 85 -12.39 -2.38 -4.82
C PHE A 85 -11.50 -1.28 -5.42
N LEU A 86 -10.18 -1.36 -5.19
CA LEU A 86 -9.21 -0.44 -5.78
C LEU A 86 -9.34 -0.43 -7.32
N GLN A 87 -9.36 -1.61 -7.95
CA GLN A 87 -9.50 -1.72 -9.40
C GLN A 87 -10.81 -1.09 -9.91
N ASP A 88 -11.90 -1.28 -9.18
CA ASP A 88 -13.20 -0.72 -9.57
C ASP A 88 -13.22 0.82 -9.42
N ILE A 89 -12.63 1.37 -8.38
CA ILE A 89 -12.49 2.82 -8.22
C ILE A 89 -11.62 3.43 -9.32
N CYS A 90 -10.57 2.75 -9.76
CA CYS A 90 -9.74 3.24 -10.86
C CYS A 90 -10.54 3.47 -12.16
N LYS A 91 -11.62 2.74 -12.38
CA LYS A 91 -12.49 2.90 -13.56
C LYS A 91 -13.34 4.19 -13.51
N THR A 92 -13.49 4.82 -12.34
CA THR A 92 -14.38 5.97 -12.15
C THR A 92 -13.74 7.32 -12.45
N GLY A 93 -12.43 7.39 -12.63
CA GLY A 93 -11.72 8.65 -12.91
C GLY A 93 -10.22 8.50 -12.88
N ASP A 94 -9.50 9.60 -13.12
CA ASP A 94 -8.05 9.65 -13.15
C ASP A 94 -7.51 10.27 -11.86
N PHE A 95 -6.57 9.54 -11.23
CA PHE A 95 -5.89 9.94 -10.00
C PHE A 95 -4.57 9.19 -9.83
N CYS A 96 -3.71 9.70 -8.97
CA CYS A 96 -2.62 8.93 -8.38
C CYS A 96 -3.12 8.28 -7.09
N GLY A 97 -2.81 7.02 -6.86
CA GLY A 97 -3.18 6.32 -5.64
C GLY A 97 -2.00 5.73 -4.92
N PHE A 98 -2.18 5.44 -3.64
CA PHE A 98 -1.27 4.62 -2.87
C PHE A 98 -2.00 3.45 -2.23
N TYR A 99 -1.30 2.33 -2.10
CA TYR A 99 -1.79 1.11 -1.46
C TYR A 99 -0.87 0.70 -0.33
N ILE A 100 -1.46 0.47 0.85
CA ILE A 100 -0.78 -0.02 2.04
C ILE A 100 -1.63 -1.08 2.75
N HIS A 101 -1.03 -1.84 3.66
CA HIS A 101 -1.77 -2.81 4.47
C HIS A 101 -1.15 -3.02 5.86
N THR A 102 -1.83 -3.79 6.72
CA THR A 102 -1.34 -4.16 8.06
C THR A 102 -0.23 -5.20 8.00
N LYS A 103 0.92 -4.83 7.39
CA LYS A 103 2.09 -5.71 7.23
C LYS A 103 2.63 -6.20 8.57
N GLY A 104 2.90 -7.51 8.66
CA GLY A 104 3.46 -8.13 9.86
C GLY A 104 2.41 -8.54 10.89
N VAL A 105 1.14 -8.17 10.72
CA VAL A 105 0.07 -8.46 11.67
C VAL A 105 -0.10 -9.97 11.97
N SER A 106 0.29 -10.85 11.04
CA SER A 106 0.26 -12.31 11.24
C SER A 106 1.38 -12.84 12.15
N TRP A 107 2.37 -12.00 12.48
CA TRP A 107 3.54 -12.37 13.28
C TRP A 107 3.71 -11.37 14.43
N PRO A 108 2.79 -11.36 15.42
CA PRO A 108 2.84 -10.41 16.52
C PRO A 108 4.13 -10.54 17.31
N GLY A 109 4.75 -9.41 17.64
CA GLY A 109 6.02 -9.37 18.38
C GLY A 109 7.28 -9.72 17.56
N HIS A 110 7.15 -9.98 16.25
CA HIS A 110 8.31 -10.26 15.39
C HIS A 110 8.97 -8.94 14.95
N GLU A 111 10.16 -8.65 15.51
CA GLU A 111 10.89 -7.39 15.26
C GLU A 111 11.16 -7.15 13.77
N GLY A 112 11.49 -8.20 13.00
CA GLY A 112 11.72 -8.11 11.56
C GLY A 112 10.46 -7.69 10.78
N GLY A 113 9.26 -8.11 11.22
CA GLY A 113 8.00 -7.67 10.64
C GLY A 113 7.74 -6.18 10.84
N LYS A 114 8.03 -5.67 12.05
CA LYS A 114 7.96 -4.24 12.37
C LYS A 114 8.97 -3.44 11.55
N TYR A 115 10.23 -3.86 11.54
CA TYR A 115 11.30 -3.20 10.77
C TYR A 115 10.96 -3.09 9.28
N TRP A 116 10.41 -4.17 8.69
CA TRP A 116 9.97 -4.18 7.30
C TRP A 116 8.81 -3.22 7.05
N ARG A 117 7.85 -3.15 7.96
CA ARG A 117 6.74 -2.20 7.89
C ARG A 117 7.24 -0.75 8.02
N ASP A 118 8.14 -0.46 8.97
CA ASP A 118 8.74 0.87 9.16
C ASP A 118 9.46 1.33 7.89
N TYR A 119 10.20 0.42 7.25
CA TYR A 119 10.87 0.66 5.97
C TYR A 119 9.87 1.06 4.87
N MET A 120 8.79 0.32 4.70
CA MET A 120 7.77 0.63 3.70
C MET A 120 7.00 1.90 4.04
N ASN A 121 6.62 2.10 5.31
CA ASN A 121 5.94 3.31 5.75
C ASN A 121 6.79 4.55 5.50
N HIS A 122 8.11 4.47 5.71
CA HIS A 122 9.00 5.59 5.45
C HIS A 122 8.94 6.02 3.99
N TYR A 123 9.20 5.11 3.05
CA TYR A 123 9.30 5.48 1.64
C TYR A 123 7.94 5.75 0.98
N ILE A 124 6.87 5.10 1.40
CA ILE A 124 5.55 5.23 0.77
C ILE A 124 4.68 6.31 1.42
N LEU A 125 4.80 6.52 2.75
CA LEU A 125 3.95 7.46 3.48
C LEU A 125 4.68 8.73 3.92
N GLN A 126 5.96 8.67 4.32
CA GLN A 126 6.70 9.86 4.74
C GLN A 126 7.29 10.62 3.54
N GLU A 127 7.89 9.90 2.61
CA GLU A 127 8.53 10.46 1.41
C GLU A 127 7.59 10.57 0.20
N TRP A 128 6.29 10.51 0.41
CA TRP A 128 5.22 10.45 -0.61
C TRP A 128 5.33 11.47 -1.73
N LYS A 129 5.94 12.64 -1.48
CA LYS A 129 6.13 13.67 -2.51
C LYS A 129 7.05 13.20 -3.63
N LYS A 130 8.06 12.39 -3.29
CA LYS A 130 8.98 11.79 -4.26
C LYS A 130 8.29 10.75 -5.13
N ASP A 131 7.35 9.98 -4.55
CA ASP A 131 6.53 9.07 -5.34
C ASP A 131 5.65 9.83 -6.34
N LEU A 132 5.05 10.96 -5.94
CA LEU A 132 4.30 11.81 -6.88
C LEU A 132 5.19 12.41 -7.97
N GLU A 133 6.39 12.85 -7.65
CA GLU A 133 7.37 13.33 -8.64
C GLU A 133 7.68 12.22 -9.66
N MET A 134 7.83 10.96 -9.23
CA MET A 134 8.00 9.83 -10.15
C MET A 134 6.77 9.63 -11.04
N MET A 135 5.56 9.73 -10.48
CA MET A 135 4.34 9.66 -11.31
C MET A 135 4.32 10.78 -12.37
N GLU A 136 4.74 12.01 -12.03
CA GLU A 136 4.86 13.13 -12.98
C GLU A 136 5.92 12.89 -14.05
N MET A 137 7.03 12.21 -13.71
CA MET A 137 8.08 11.78 -14.66
C MET A 137 7.63 10.68 -15.62
N GLY A 138 6.40 10.16 -15.50
CA GLY A 138 5.85 9.17 -16.40
C GLY A 138 5.89 7.72 -15.90
N TYR A 139 6.29 7.47 -14.65
CA TYR A 139 6.16 6.13 -14.08
C TYR A 139 4.70 5.77 -13.87
N ASP A 140 4.36 4.51 -14.05
CA ASP A 140 3.03 3.94 -13.79
C ASP A 140 2.88 3.51 -12.34
N LEU A 141 3.99 2.99 -11.78
CA LEU A 141 4.10 2.48 -10.43
C LEU A 141 5.39 2.97 -9.76
N CYS A 142 5.31 3.22 -8.47
CA CYS A 142 6.46 3.42 -7.60
C CYS A 142 6.25 2.65 -6.28
N GLY A 143 7.30 2.05 -5.75
CA GLY A 143 7.24 1.31 -4.51
C GLY A 143 8.63 1.08 -3.94
N VAL A 144 8.73 0.24 -2.93
CA VAL A 144 10.01 -0.16 -2.36
C VAL A 144 10.36 -1.58 -2.78
N LYS A 145 11.65 -1.82 -2.99
CA LYS A 145 12.22 -3.13 -3.33
C LYS A 145 11.49 -3.85 -4.47
N LEU A 146 11.70 -3.35 -5.68
CA LEU A 146 11.18 -3.94 -6.90
C LEU A 146 11.96 -5.22 -7.23
N ILE A 147 11.28 -6.35 -7.26
CA ILE A 147 11.85 -7.67 -7.56
C ILE A 147 11.59 -8.01 -9.02
N ASN A 148 12.66 -8.25 -9.79
CA ASN A 148 12.58 -8.61 -11.22
C ASN A 148 13.40 -9.84 -11.60
N LYS A 149 14.04 -10.49 -10.61
CA LYS A 149 14.87 -11.68 -10.80
C LYS A 149 14.24 -12.87 -10.10
N ARG A 150 14.11 -14.02 -10.75
CA ARG A 150 13.59 -15.29 -10.23
C ARG A 150 12.09 -15.39 -10.04
N TRP A 151 11.36 -14.28 -9.89
CA TRP A 151 9.91 -14.21 -9.67
C TRP A 151 9.29 -13.24 -10.67
N PRO A 152 7.98 -13.32 -10.92
CA PRO A 152 7.28 -12.25 -11.64
C PRO A 152 7.59 -10.89 -11.01
N LEU A 153 7.59 -9.85 -11.82
CA LEU A 153 7.82 -8.48 -11.34
C LEU A 153 6.82 -8.14 -10.22
N HIS A 154 7.32 -7.65 -9.09
CA HIS A 154 6.49 -7.21 -7.97
C HIS A 154 7.26 -6.33 -6.99
N TYR A 155 6.54 -5.57 -6.18
CA TYR A 155 7.10 -4.91 -5.01
C TYR A 155 7.04 -5.84 -3.81
N SER A 156 8.19 -6.16 -3.23
CA SER A 156 8.25 -6.99 -2.02
C SER A 156 7.50 -6.30 -0.88
N GLY A 157 6.49 -6.97 -0.32
CA GLY A 157 5.67 -6.43 0.75
C GLY A 157 4.46 -5.60 0.31
N ASN A 158 4.26 -5.42 -0.99
CA ASN A 158 3.03 -4.91 -1.59
C ASN A 158 2.57 -3.51 -1.11
N PHE A 159 3.51 -2.60 -0.84
CA PHE A 159 3.22 -1.17 -0.65
C PHE A 159 3.68 -0.42 -1.90
N PHE A 160 2.78 0.35 -2.51
CA PHE A 160 3.09 1.02 -3.78
C PHE A 160 2.22 2.25 -4.03
N TRP A 161 2.75 3.15 -4.86
CA TRP A 161 2.02 4.22 -5.54
C TRP A 161 1.71 3.80 -6.97
N PHE A 162 0.61 4.30 -7.52
CA PHE A 162 0.15 3.93 -8.87
C PHE A 162 -0.65 5.04 -9.55
N LYS A 163 -0.68 5.00 -10.88
CA LYS A 163 -1.65 5.75 -11.70
C LYS A 163 -2.90 4.90 -11.92
N SER A 164 -4.08 5.48 -11.70
CA SER A 164 -5.34 4.79 -11.99
C SER A 164 -5.48 4.37 -13.46
N GLU A 165 -4.91 5.15 -14.39
CA GLU A 165 -4.89 4.84 -15.83
C GLU A 165 -4.18 3.52 -16.11
N TYR A 166 -3.04 3.26 -15.46
CA TYR A 166 -2.34 1.99 -15.57
C TYR A 166 -3.16 0.83 -14.97
N VAL A 167 -3.73 1.02 -13.78
CA VAL A 167 -4.52 -0.04 -13.11
C VAL A 167 -5.74 -0.46 -13.94
N LYS A 168 -6.33 0.44 -14.74
CA LYS A 168 -7.40 0.11 -15.69
C LYS A 168 -7.00 -0.95 -16.73
N THR A 169 -5.71 -1.08 -17.02
CA THR A 169 -5.18 -2.02 -18.02
C THR A 169 -4.91 -3.41 -17.45
N LEU A 170 -4.94 -3.56 -16.12
CA LEU A 170 -4.63 -4.83 -15.45
C LEU A 170 -5.74 -5.86 -15.65
N VAL A 171 -5.36 -7.13 -15.62
CA VAL A 171 -6.33 -8.21 -15.56
C VAL A 171 -7.26 -8.03 -14.36
N PRO A 172 -8.56 -8.37 -14.48
CA PRO A 172 -9.45 -8.34 -13.33
C PRO A 172 -8.91 -9.17 -12.17
N VAL A 173 -8.93 -8.63 -10.96
CA VAL A 173 -8.46 -9.33 -9.75
C VAL A 173 -9.12 -10.71 -9.60
N ASN A 174 -10.39 -10.84 -10.00
CA ASN A 174 -11.13 -12.10 -9.95
C ASN A 174 -10.58 -13.18 -10.90
N ASN A 175 -9.76 -12.81 -11.88
CA ASN A 175 -9.11 -13.75 -12.80
C ASN A 175 -7.76 -14.27 -12.26
N MET A 176 -7.29 -13.75 -11.12
CA MET A 176 -6.10 -14.26 -10.44
C MET A 176 -6.40 -15.57 -9.70
N ASN A 177 -5.35 -16.35 -9.43
CA ASN A 177 -5.48 -17.48 -8.51
C ASN A 177 -5.61 -16.97 -7.06
N LEU A 178 -6.84 -16.77 -6.59
CA LEU A 178 -7.16 -16.20 -5.29
C LEU A 178 -6.81 -17.13 -4.11
N LYS A 179 -6.46 -18.40 -4.36
CA LYS A 179 -6.02 -19.35 -3.32
C LYS A 179 -4.57 -19.15 -2.89
N ASP A 180 -3.80 -18.50 -3.73
CA ASP A 180 -2.41 -18.17 -3.45
C ASP A 180 -2.28 -16.67 -3.14
N ARG A 181 -2.09 -16.34 -1.87
CA ARG A 181 -1.97 -14.96 -1.38
C ARG A 181 -0.84 -14.17 -2.06
N PHE A 182 0.23 -14.83 -2.50
CA PHE A 182 1.36 -14.16 -3.15
C PHE A 182 0.97 -13.55 -4.51
N ASN A 183 -0.09 -14.03 -5.15
CA ASN A 183 -0.61 -13.41 -6.37
C ASN A 183 -1.12 -11.98 -6.13
N ALA A 184 -1.48 -11.60 -4.91
CA ALA A 184 -1.82 -10.22 -4.58
C ALA A 184 -0.61 -9.28 -4.76
N GLU A 185 0.60 -9.73 -4.40
CA GLU A 185 1.84 -8.95 -4.60
C GLU A 185 2.23 -8.85 -6.10
N MET A 186 1.87 -9.87 -6.91
CA MET A 186 2.22 -9.91 -8.34
C MET A 186 1.23 -9.12 -9.20
N TRP A 187 -0.01 -8.92 -8.72
CA TRP A 187 -1.09 -8.37 -9.53
C TRP A 187 -0.79 -6.98 -10.08
N VAL A 188 -0.29 -6.06 -9.26
CA VAL A 188 -0.09 -4.68 -9.68
C VAL A 188 0.97 -4.54 -10.77
N CYS A 189 1.92 -5.46 -10.87
CA CYS A 189 2.95 -5.47 -11.90
C CYS A 189 2.63 -6.37 -13.11
N SER A 190 1.43 -6.91 -13.23
CA SER A 190 1.09 -7.97 -14.20
C SER A 190 1.01 -7.51 -15.67
N ASN A 191 0.99 -6.19 -15.95
CA ASN A 191 0.90 -5.66 -17.31
C ASN A 191 2.09 -4.74 -17.68
N GLN A 192 3.31 -5.19 -17.45
CA GLN A 192 4.55 -4.52 -17.86
C GLN A 192 4.58 -2.99 -17.58
N PRO A 193 4.45 -2.56 -16.32
CA PRO A 193 4.45 -1.15 -15.97
C PRO A 193 5.81 -0.50 -16.24
N ILE A 194 5.80 0.82 -16.46
CA ILE A 194 6.98 1.63 -16.19
C ILE A 194 7.10 1.76 -14.68
N ALA A 195 7.84 0.83 -14.07
CA ALA A 195 7.97 0.73 -12.63
C ALA A 195 9.25 1.35 -12.11
N GLY A 196 9.17 2.06 -11.00
CA GLY A 196 10.30 2.66 -10.31
C GLY A 196 10.35 2.31 -8.83
N THR A 197 11.46 2.58 -8.19
CA THR A 197 11.60 2.39 -6.75
C THR A 197 12.47 3.48 -6.13
N LEU A 198 12.04 4.01 -5.01
CA LEU A 198 12.82 4.97 -4.21
C LEU A 198 13.95 4.27 -3.44
N CYS A 199 13.80 3.00 -3.14
CA CYS A 199 14.83 2.24 -2.44
C CYS A 199 14.83 0.76 -2.88
N GLN A 200 16.01 0.27 -3.28
CA GLN A 200 16.23 -1.09 -3.75
C GLN A 200 17.03 -1.94 -2.75
N GLU A 201 17.37 -1.39 -1.61
CA GLU A 201 18.21 -2.10 -0.66
C GLU A 201 17.56 -3.38 -0.12
N PHE A 202 18.43 -4.35 0.20
CA PHE A 202 18.00 -5.54 0.89
C PHE A 202 17.77 -5.20 2.36
N VAL A 203 16.57 -5.50 2.85
CA VAL A 203 16.27 -5.48 4.27
C VAL A 203 16.35 -6.91 4.76
N ASP A 204 17.29 -7.18 5.64
CA ASP A 204 17.38 -8.46 6.32
C ASP A 204 16.25 -8.53 7.36
N TYR A 205 15.33 -9.47 7.18
CA TYR A 205 14.21 -9.66 8.11
C TYR A 205 14.63 -10.10 9.50
N ASP A 206 15.87 -10.61 9.63
CA ASP A 206 16.44 -11.05 10.91
C ASP A 206 17.21 -9.95 11.63
N THR A 207 17.35 -8.76 11.04
CA THR A 207 18.03 -7.65 11.71
C THR A 207 17.19 -7.13 12.87
N LYS A 208 17.71 -7.32 14.07
CA LYS A 208 17.23 -6.67 15.29
C LYS A 208 17.71 -5.23 15.27
N GLY A 209 16.83 -4.29 15.00
CA GLY A 209 17.23 -2.88 15.00
C GLY A 209 16.12 -1.92 14.68
N VAL A 210 16.32 -0.67 15.06
CA VAL A 210 15.48 0.45 14.64
C VAL A 210 15.79 0.73 13.17
N PHE A 211 14.75 0.84 12.34
CA PHE A 211 14.90 1.26 10.95
C PHE A 211 15.57 2.64 10.90
N THR A 212 16.68 2.72 10.18
CA THR A 212 17.35 4.00 9.89
C THR A 212 17.21 4.27 8.40
N PRO A 213 16.49 5.33 8.00
CA PRO A 213 16.36 5.70 6.60
C PRO A 213 17.72 5.97 5.99
N LYS A 214 17.98 5.42 4.80
CA LYS A 214 19.12 5.79 3.99
C LYS A 214 18.71 6.84 2.96
N GLU A 215 19.70 7.60 2.46
CA GLU A 215 19.45 8.57 1.41
C GLU A 215 18.76 7.91 0.21
N ILE A 216 17.68 8.54 -0.23
CA ILE A 216 16.96 8.12 -1.42
C ILE A 216 17.85 8.35 -2.64
N SER A 217 17.95 7.34 -3.50
CA SER A 217 18.70 7.45 -4.74
C SER A 217 18.21 8.65 -5.57
N LYS A 218 19.12 9.53 -5.99
CA LYS A 218 18.81 10.65 -6.89
C LYS A 218 18.39 10.17 -8.29
N ASN A 219 18.68 8.91 -8.61
CA ASN A 219 18.26 8.26 -9.84
C ASN A 219 17.41 7.03 -9.46
N PRO A 220 16.08 7.14 -9.47
CA PRO A 220 15.22 5.98 -9.21
C PRO A 220 15.53 4.88 -10.24
N TYR A 221 15.60 3.64 -9.77
CA TYR A 221 15.80 2.49 -10.66
C TYR A 221 14.59 2.36 -11.57
N ARG A 222 14.83 2.50 -12.89
CA ARG A 222 13.83 2.25 -13.93
C ARG A 222 14.05 0.84 -14.48
N ILE A 223 12.97 0.05 -14.54
CA ILE A 223 12.92 -1.23 -15.24
C ILE A 223 11.99 -1.09 -16.43
#